data_b79654b70cfae08d5b02019dab79228d
#
_entry.id   b79654b70cfae08d5b02019dab79228d
#
_cell.length_a   1.000
_cell.length_b   1.000
_cell.length_c   1.000
_cell.angle_alpha   90.00
_cell.angle_beta   90.00
_cell.angle_gamma   90.00
#
_symmetry.space_group_name_H-M   'P 1'
#
loop_
_entity.id
_entity.type
_entity.pdbx_description
1 polymer ?
#
loop_
_entity_poly.entity_id
_entity_poly.type
_entity_poly.pdbx_seq_one_letter_code
_entity_poly.pdbx_strand_id
1 'polypeptide(L)'
;MIKLSKGFPIIAKRTVTLGLCTLLVACSALKLLYNQLPTVGYWWLDGYFDVSDQQAPELKRGLREVLAWHKTTELPAIVALLNDVEQHLEKPITGDQMCGWFTRFEPRINAVLDRTAVMAAPILARLTPQQLTYFDKAIAEKNKEWREKWLDPQADDLLDARLERAIENLERVYGSVSREQTQAVKARLAADPFDFERSWQNRLRYQTAFRGWLVAYQGRALATPEAKQAAIQSLQGLWRAAADWRLEDRIQTCQLLADFHGLMTPTQRLNAVKTYQGYQKDLQSLHLEG
;
A
#
# COMPACT_ATOMS: atom_id res chain seq x y z
N MET A 1 59.65 15.82 39.77
CA MET A 1 59.34 15.05 38.52
C MET A 1 57.88 14.67 38.58
N ILE A 2 57.03 15.41 37.89
CA ILE A 2 55.57 15.17 37.86
C ILE A 2 55.22 14.81 36.40
N LYS A 3 54.72 13.59 36.18
CA LYS A 3 54.23 13.12 34.88
C LYS A 3 52.77 13.54 34.71
N LEU A 4 52.49 14.40 33.73
CA LEU A 4 51.17 14.70 33.24
C LEU A 4 50.66 13.57 32.31
N SER A 5 49.57 12.89 32.66
CA SER A 5 48.87 11.99 31.77
C SER A 5 47.70 12.74 31.11
N LYS A 6 47.79 12.90 29.78
CA LYS A 6 46.72 13.46 28.95
C LYS A 6 45.67 12.35 28.67
N GLY A 7 44.51 12.40 29.31
CA GLY A 7 43.35 11.66 28.92
C GLY A 7 42.42 12.50 28.02
N PHE A 8 42.37 12.21 26.73
CA PHE A 8 41.40 12.80 25.79
C PHE A 8 40.07 12.01 25.87
N PRO A 9 38.92 12.65 25.85
CA PRO A 9 37.65 11.97 26.03
C PRO A 9 37.22 11.24 24.74
N ILE A 10 37.28 9.94 24.75
CA ILE A 10 36.83 9.03 23.67
C ILE A 10 35.26 8.99 23.55
N ILE A 11 34.55 9.59 24.51
CA ILE A 11 33.09 9.50 24.62
C ILE A 11 32.36 10.36 23.56
N ALA A 12 32.93 11.50 23.14
CA ALA A 12 32.29 12.42 22.20
C ALA A 12 32.21 11.90 20.74
N LYS A 13 33.12 11.00 20.33
CA LYS A 13 33.12 10.45 18.96
C LYS A 13 32.09 9.33 18.74
N ARG A 14 31.70 8.58 19.76
CA ARG A 14 30.76 7.47 19.64
C ARG A 14 29.30 7.90 19.51
N THR A 15 28.91 9.01 20.12
CA THR A 15 27.55 9.55 20.04
C THR A 15 27.22 10.19 18.69
N VAL A 16 28.20 10.84 18.02
CA VAL A 16 28.01 11.42 16.69
C VAL A 16 27.90 10.31 15.62
N THR A 17 28.68 9.24 15.76
CA THR A 17 28.63 8.11 14.81
C THR A 17 27.33 7.32 14.92
N LEU A 18 26.74 7.16 16.13
CA LEU A 18 25.47 6.48 16.32
C LEU A 18 24.30 7.30 15.75
N GLY A 19 24.30 8.63 15.93
CA GLY A 19 23.28 9.52 15.37
C GLY A 19 23.31 9.61 13.84
N LEU A 20 24.49 9.50 13.22
CA LEU A 20 24.63 9.48 11.76
C LEU A 20 24.18 8.15 11.14
N CYS A 21 24.39 7.01 11.83
CA CYS A 21 23.94 5.70 11.38
C CYS A 21 22.40 5.58 11.43
N THR A 22 21.72 6.19 12.39
CA THR A 22 20.24 6.12 12.48
C THR A 22 19.55 6.94 11.38
N LEU A 23 20.14 8.05 10.91
CA LEU A 23 19.60 8.83 9.80
C LEU A 23 19.78 8.15 8.43
N LEU A 24 20.86 7.38 8.25
CA LEU A 24 21.10 6.61 7.02
C LEU A 24 20.22 5.35 6.92
N VAL A 25 19.78 4.77 8.05
CA VAL A 25 18.95 3.56 8.08
C VAL A 25 17.51 3.85 7.65
N ALA A 26 16.95 5.02 7.95
CA ALA A 26 15.57 5.35 7.58
C ALA A 26 15.38 5.56 6.07
N CYS A 27 16.32 6.25 5.39
CA CYS A 27 16.28 6.45 3.93
C CYS A 27 16.59 5.16 3.14
N SER A 28 17.34 4.21 3.71
CA SER A 28 17.66 2.94 3.04
C SER A 28 16.53 1.90 3.12
N ALA A 29 15.66 1.98 4.14
CA ALA A 29 14.61 0.97 4.38
C ALA A 29 13.53 0.98 3.28
N LEU A 30 13.05 2.15 2.86
CA LEU A 30 12.05 2.25 1.78
C LEU A 30 12.61 1.72 0.47
N LYS A 31 13.84 2.11 0.12
CA LYS A 31 14.51 1.63 -1.10
C LYS A 31 14.74 0.13 -1.09
N LEU A 32 15.23 -0.40 0.04
CA LEU A 32 15.44 -1.83 0.20
C LEU A 32 14.13 -2.59 0.04
N LEU A 33 13.08 -2.17 0.74
CA LEU A 33 11.76 -2.79 0.65
C LEU A 33 11.19 -2.70 -0.78
N TYR A 34 11.30 -1.53 -1.42
CA TYR A 34 10.82 -1.33 -2.77
C TYR A 34 11.52 -2.25 -3.78
N ASN A 35 12.84 -2.40 -3.69
CA ASN A 35 13.61 -3.30 -4.56
C ASN A 35 13.31 -4.79 -4.30
N GLN A 36 12.78 -5.14 -3.12
CA GLN A 36 12.34 -6.50 -2.78
C GLN A 36 10.89 -6.80 -3.21
N LEU A 37 10.12 -5.81 -3.71
CA LEU A 37 8.73 -6.01 -4.11
C LEU A 37 8.52 -7.20 -5.07
N PRO A 38 9.39 -7.48 -6.07
CA PRO A 38 9.22 -8.67 -6.91
C PRO A 38 9.34 -9.98 -6.14
N THR A 39 10.23 -10.03 -5.16
CA THR A 39 10.43 -11.22 -4.31
C THR A 39 9.25 -11.43 -3.36
N VAL A 40 8.85 -10.37 -2.67
CA VAL A 40 7.69 -10.39 -1.76
C VAL A 40 6.41 -10.67 -2.53
N GLY A 41 6.24 -10.04 -3.70
CA GLY A 41 5.10 -10.27 -4.58
C GLY A 41 5.03 -11.70 -5.09
N TYR A 42 6.17 -12.31 -5.41
CA TYR A 42 6.23 -13.72 -5.78
C TYR A 42 5.74 -14.61 -4.62
N TRP A 43 6.29 -14.47 -3.41
CA TRP A 43 5.87 -15.28 -2.26
C TRP A 43 4.39 -15.07 -1.89
N TRP A 44 3.90 -13.84 -2.03
CA TRP A 44 2.50 -13.55 -1.79
C TRP A 44 1.59 -14.28 -2.81
N LEU A 45 1.94 -14.25 -4.10
CA LEU A 45 1.20 -14.97 -5.15
C LEU A 45 1.32 -16.49 -5.01
N ASP A 46 2.50 -16.98 -4.65
CA ASP A 46 2.75 -18.39 -4.38
C ASP A 46 1.84 -18.92 -3.26
N GLY A 47 1.68 -18.14 -2.20
CA GLY A 47 0.75 -18.44 -1.10
C GLY A 47 -0.74 -18.52 -1.51
N TYR A 48 -1.11 -18.02 -2.68
CA TYR A 48 -2.47 -18.14 -3.23
C TYR A 48 -2.59 -19.20 -4.33
N PHE A 49 -1.54 -19.46 -5.09
CA PHE A 49 -1.64 -20.24 -6.33
C PHE A 49 -0.76 -21.49 -6.37
N ASP A 50 0.07 -21.74 -5.35
CA ASP A 50 1.02 -22.87 -5.35
C ASP A 50 1.81 -22.91 -6.67
N VAL A 51 2.61 -21.86 -6.91
CA VAL A 51 3.27 -21.61 -8.18
C VAL A 51 4.33 -22.66 -8.44
N SER A 52 4.18 -23.43 -9.53
CA SER A 52 5.14 -24.49 -9.87
C SER A 52 6.52 -23.95 -10.22
N ASP A 53 7.56 -24.80 -10.10
CA ASP A 53 8.94 -24.48 -10.51
C ASP A 53 9.05 -24.05 -11.97
N GLN A 54 8.14 -24.55 -12.83
CA GLN A 54 8.07 -24.17 -14.26
C GLN A 54 7.47 -22.76 -14.46
N GLN A 55 6.53 -22.34 -13.61
CA GLN A 55 5.87 -21.04 -13.68
C GLN A 55 6.69 -19.94 -12.98
N ALA A 56 7.44 -20.28 -11.93
CA ALA A 56 8.16 -19.34 -11.07
C ALA A 56 9.13 -18.41 -11.83
N PRO A 57 9.95 -18.86 -12.80
CA PRO A 57 10.85 -17.96 -13.55
C PRO A 57 10.12 -16.89 -14.35
N GLU A 58 9.01 -17.24 -14.99
CA GLU A 58 8.18 -16.30 -15.76
C GLU A 58 7.51 -15.27 -14.86
N LEU A 59 6.89 -15.71 -13.75
CA LEU A 59 6.26 -14.84 -12.79
C LEU A 59 7.27 -13.85 -12.19
N LYS A 60 8.44 -14.33 -11.74
CA LYS A 60 9.50 -13.47 -11.18
C LYS A 60 10.02 -12.46 -12.19
N ARG A 61 10.15 -12.85 -13.46
CA ARG A 61 10.53 -11.92 -14.54
C ARG A 61 9.46 -10.85 -14.74
N GLY A 62 8.19 -11.24 -14.86
CA GLY A 62 7.09 -10.30 -15.03
C GLY A 62 6.96 -9.30 -13.89
N LEU A 63 7.13 -9.75 -12.64
CA LEU A 63 7.14 -8.85 -11.48
C LEU A 63 8.29 -7.83 -11.55
N ARG A 64 9.49 -8.25 -11.98
CA ARG A 64 10.61 -7.30 -12.18
C ARG A 64 10.34 -6.31 -13.31
N GLU A 65 9.73 -6.75 -14.41
CA GLU A 65 9.36 -5.87 -15.52
C GLU A 65 8.29 -4.85 -15.13
N VAL A 66 7.30 -5.24 -14.32
CA VAL A 66 6.30 -4.32 -13.76
C VAL A 66 6.99 -3.31 -12.83
N LEU A 67 7.91 -3.74 -11.97
CA LEU A 67 8.64 -2.84 -11.10
C LEU A 67 9.52 -1.86 -11.86
N ALA A 68 10.27 -2.32 -12.86
CA ALA A 68 11.11 -1.46 -13.71
C ALA A 68 10.28 -0.41 -14.45
N TRP A 69 9.15 -0.81 -15.04
CA TRP A 69 8.21 0.12 -15.64
C TRP A 69 7.66 1.13 -14.61
N HIS A 70 7.28 0.67 -13.42
CA HIS A 70 6.76 1.55 -12.37
C HIS A 70 7.80 2.59 -11.95
N LYS A 71 9.08 2.20 -11.82
CA LYS A 71 10.18 3.13 -11.51
C LYS A 71 10.32 4.24 -12.55
N THR A 72 10.29 3.87 -13.82
CA THR A 72 10.57 4.82 -14.90
C THR A 72 9.35 5.66 -15.30
N THR A 73 8.14 5.10 -15.18
CA THR A 73 6.92 5.72 -15.70
C THR A 73 6.05 6.34 -14.60
N GLU A 74 5.83 5.63 -13.50
CA GLU A 74 4.87 6.06 -12.48
C GLU A 74 5.50 6.91 -11.36
N LEU A 75 6.74 6.61 -10.94
CA LEU A 75 7.36 7.34 -9.85
C LEU A 75 7.46 8.86 -10.10
N PRO A 76 7.84 9.35 -11.30
CA PRO A 76 7.83 10.80 -11.56
C PRO A 76 6.47 11.46 -11.35
N ALA A 77 5.40 10.81 -11.82
CA ALA A 77 4.04 11.31 -11.66
C ALA A 77 3.57 11.27 -10.18
N ILE A 78 3.94 10.22 -9.46
CA ILE A 78 3.66 10.10 -8.02
C ILE A 78 4.41 11.20 -7.24
N VAL A 79 5.68 11.44 -7.53
CA VAL A 79 6.46 12.52 -6.90
C VAL A 79 5.80 13.88 -7.16
N ALA A 80 5.32 14.15 -8.38
CA ALA A 80 4.62 15.39 -8.69
C ALA A 80 3.32 15.56 -7.87
N LEU A 81 2.57 14.46 -7.65
CA LEU A 81 1.39 14.48 -6.79
C LEU A 81 1.75 14.69 -5.32
N LEU A 82 2.81 14.06 -4.82
CA LEU A 82 3.28 14.28 -3.44
C LEU A 82 3.77 15.71 -3.21
N ASN A 83 4.41 16.34 -4.21
CA ASN A 83 4.80 17.76 -4.16
C ASN A 83 3.58 18.66 -4.02
N ASP A 84 2.50 18.38 -4.76
CA ASP A 84 1.27 19.16 -4.66
C ASP A 84 0.60 19.01 -3.28
N VAL A 85 0.53 17.79 -2.73
CA VAL A 85 0.02 17.55 -1.38
C VAL A 85 0.87 18.30 -0.35
N GLU A 86 2.20 18.18 -0.41
CA GLU A 86 3.14 18.80 0.52
C GLU A 86 2.93 20.32 0.66
N GLN A 87 2.71 21.04 -0.45
CA GLN A 87 2.49 22.48 -0.46
C GLN A 87 1.26 22.94 0.34
N HIS A 88 0.36 22.01 0.69
CA HIS A 88 -0.85 22.28 1.43
C HIS A 88 -0.82 21.83 2.90
N LEU A 89 0.18 21.02 3.30
CA LEU A 89 0.22 20.39 4.63
C LEU A 89 0.36 21.36 5.80
N GLU A 90 0.88 22.57 5.59
CA GLU A 90 0.96 23.58 6.65
C GLU A 90 -0.38 24.24 6.97
N LYS A 91 -1.33 24.20 6.04
CA LYS A 91 -2.64 24.88 6.10
C LYS A 91 -3.75 23.88 6.43
N PRO A 92 -4.90 24.35 6.89
CA PRO A 92 -6.09 23.49 6.94
C PRO A 92 -6.42 22.92 5.56
N ILE A 93 -6.79 21.65 5.54
CA ILE A 93 -7.17 20.91 4.32
C ILE A 93 -8.66 20.56 4.43
N THR A 94 -9.41 20.76 3.35
CA THR A 94 -10.82 20.37 3.28
C THR A 94 -11.00 18.94 2.78
N GLY A 95 -12.17 18.33 3.05
CA GLY A 95 -12.52 17.02 2.49
C GLY A 95 -12.45 16.99 0.97
N ASP A 96 -12.91 18.05 0.30
CA ASP A 96 -12.87 18.18 -1.17
C ASP A 96 -11.43 18.20 -1.72
N GLN A 97 -10.53 18.93 -1.06
CA GLN A 97 -9.11 18.91 -1.44
C GLN A 97 -8.50 17.51 -1.27
N MET A 98 -8.82 16.85 -0.16
CA MET A 98 -8.37 15.47 0.08
C MET A 98 -8.91 14.53 -1.00
N CYS A 99 -10.19 14.59 -1.34
CA CYS A 99 -10.81 13.83 -2.42
C CYS A 99 -10.19 14.15 -3.79
N GLY A 100 -9.86 15.41 -4.05
CA GLY A 100 -9.17 15.83 -5.28
C GLY A 100 -7.84 15.12 -5.47
N TRP A 101 -7.05 14.96 -4.41
CA TRP A 101 -5.81 14.18 -4.48
C TRP A 101 -6.06 12.70 -4.72
N PHE A 102 -7.01 12.07 -4.04
CA PHE A 102 -7.36 10.67 -4.31
C PHE A 102 -7.76 10.46 -5.77
N THR A 103 -8.57 11.35 -6.33
CA THR A 103 -8.97 11.29 -7.74
C THR A 103 -7.78 11.39 -8.69
N ARG A 104 -6.76 12.18 -8.35
CA ARG A 104 -5.52 12.30 -9.15
C ARG A 104 -4.57 11.09 -8.98
N PHE A 105 -4.60 10.40 -7.84
CA PHE A 105 -3.85 9.16 -7.63
C PHE A 105 -4.48 7.95 -8.33
N GLU A 106 -5.79 7.92 -8.51
CA GLU A 106 -6.54 6.81 -9.09
C GLU A 106 -6.03 6.35 -10.46
N PRO A 107 -5.75 7.25 -11.44
CA PRO A 107 -5.17 6.83 -12.72
C PRO A 107 -3.82 6.12 -12.58
N ARG A 108 -3.02 6.44 -11.54
CA ARG A 108 -1.74 5.77 -11.27
C ARG A 108 -1.95 4.35 -10.76
N ILE A 109 -2.92 4.16 -9.87
CA ILE A 109 -3.32 2.83 -9.39
C ILE A 109 -3.83 1.98 -10.57
N ASN A 110 -4.71 2.55 -11.40
CA ASN A 110 -5.25 1.86 -12.57
C ASN A 110 -4.16 1.48 -13.58
N ALA A 111 -3.17 2.34 -13.82
CA ALA A 111 -2.03 2.03 -14.69
C ALA A 111 -1.21 0.84 -14.17
N VAL A 112 -0.99 0.75 -12.84
CA VAL A 112 -0.32 -0.40 -12.22
C VAL A 112 -1.14 -1.67 -12.37
N LEU A 113 -2.46 -1.62 -12.14
CA LEU A 113 -3.36 -2.77 -12.34
C LEU A 113 -3.36 -3.21 -13.79
N ASP A 114 -3.47 -2.29 -14.74
CA ASP A 114 -3.46 -2.58 -16.17
C ASP A 114 -2.14 -3.24 -16.60
N ARG A 115 -1.01 -2.70 -16.16
CA ARG A 115 0.32 -3.27 -16.45
C ARG A 115 0.47 -4.66 -15.85
N THR A 116 -0.01 -4.84 -14.63
CA THR A 116 0.02 -6.14 -13.95
C THR A 116 -0.88 -7.17 -14.65
N ALA A 117 -2.05 -6.78 -15.17
CA ALA A 117 -2.93 -7.67 -15.92
C ALA A 117 -2.27 -8.22 -17.19
N VAL A 118 -1.47 -7.40 -17.88
CA VAL A 118 -0.70 -7.84 -19.07
C VAL A 118 0.24 -9.00 -18.71
N MET A 119 0.88 -8.92 -17.56
CA MET A 119 1.77 -9.97 -17.05
C MET A 119 0.99 -11.17 -16.50
N ALA A 120 -0.07 -10.92 -15.71
CA ALA A 120 -0.76 -11.93 -14.95
C ALA A 120 -1.69 -12.82 -15.81
N ALA A 121 -2.43 -12.26 -16.77
CA ALA A 121 -3.45 -12.99 -17.49
C ALA A 121 -2.91 -14.25 -18.21
N PRO A 122 -1.76 -14.23 -18.91
CA PRO A 122 -1.22 -15.45 -19.53
C PRO A 122 -0.80 -16.51 -18.52
N ILE A 123 -0.31 -16.12 -17.34
CA ILE A 123 0.12 -17.02 -16.28
C ILE A 123 -1.11 -17.66 -15.63
N LEU A 124 -2.10 -16.84 -15.26
CA LEU A 124 -3.33 -17.29 -14.60
C LEU A 124 -4.18 -18.22 -15.51
N ALA A 125 -4.17 -18.00 -16.82
CA ALA A 125 -4.86 -18.89 -17.77
C ALA A 125 -4.26 -20.31 -17.84
N ARG A 126 -3.02 -20.49 -17.35
CA ARG A 126 -2.33 -21.79 -17.34
C ARG A 126 -2.35 -22.47 -15.97
N LEU A 127 -3.15 -21.95 -15.01
CA LEU A 127 -3.33 -22.63 -13.73
C LEU A 127 -3.95 -24.00 -13.92
N THR A 128 -3.44 -24.98 -13.18
CA THR A 128 -3.98 -26.34 -13.18
C THR A 128 -5.25 -26.43 -12.31
N PRO A 129 -6.07 -27.49 -12.46
CA PRO A 129 -7.20 -27.71 -11.55
C PRO A 129 -6.77 -27.82 -10.08
N GLN A 130 -5.58 -28.38 -9.81
CA GLN A 130 -5.02 -28.49 -8.46
C GLN A 130 -4.69 -27.10 -7.89
N GLN A 131 -4.13 -26.21 -8.71
CA GLN A 131 -3.84 -24.83 -8.30
C GLN A 131 -5.13 -24.03 -8.05
N LEU A 132 -6.19 -24.26 -8.78
CA LEU A 132 -7.49 -23.64 -8.48
C LEU A 132 -8.08 -24.16 -7.16
N THR A 133 -7.93 -25.45 -6.87
CA THR A 133 -8.34 -26.02 -5.58
C THR A 133 -7.52 -25.43 -4.43
N TYR A 134 -6.22 -25.21 -4.65
CA TYR A 134 -5.34 -24.55 -3.67
C TYR A 134 -5.77 -23.10 -3.44
N PHE A 135 -6.05 -22.35 -4.52
CA PHE A 135 -6.56 -20.99 -4.45
C PHE A 135 -7.86 -20.90 -3.63
N ASP A 136 -8.82 -21.80 -3.87
CA ASP A 136 -10.09 -21.84 -3.14
C ASP A 136 -9.87 -22.03 -1.63
N LYS A 137 -8.93 -22.91 -1.24
CA LYS A 137 -8.54 -23.11 0.17
C LYS A 137 -7.86 -21.87 0.77
N ALA A 138 -6.91 -21.29 0.04
CA ALA A 138 -6.20 -20.07 0.50
C ALA A 138 -7.19 -18.92 0.71
N ILE A 139 -8.13 -18.72 -0.21
CA ILE A 139 -9.19 -17.70 -0.07
C ILE A 139 -10.07 -17.96 1.13
N ALA A 140 -10.49 -19.23 1.35
CA ALA A 140 -11.31 -19.59 2.51
C ALA A 140 -10.62 -19.27 3.84
N GLU A 141 -9.31 -19.59 3.97
CA GLU A 141 -8.53 -19.28 5.15
C GLU A 141 -8.40 -17.76 5.37
N LYS A 142 -8.08 -17.01 4.31
CA LYS A 142 -8.01 -15.54 4.37
C LYS A 142 -9.37 -14.88 4.66
N ASN A 143 -10.45 -15.51 4.29
CA ASN A 143 -11.80 -15.07 4.63
C ASN A 143 -12.13 -15.32 6.11
N LYS A 144 -11.70 -16.46 6.65
CA LYS A 144 -11.81 -16.76 8.07
C LYS A 144 -11.04 -15.74 8.90
N GLU A 145 -9.73 -15.53 8.61
CA GLU A 145 -8.90 -14.52 9.28
C GLU A 145 -9.53 -13.12 9.23
N TRP A 146 -10.11 -12.75 8.08
CA TRP A 146 -10.74 -11.44 7.91
C TRP A 146 -12.01 -11.29 8.76
N ARG A 147 -12.86 -12.33 8.83
CA ARG A 147 -14.06 -12.34 9.68
C ARG A 147 -13.70 -12.23 11.14
N GLU A 148 -12.79 -13.08 11.62
CA GLU A 148 -12.29 -13.08 13.00
C GLU A 148 -11.75 -11.71 13.43
N LYS A 149 -11.17 -10.97 12.50
CA LYS A 149 -10.60 -9.65 12.77
C LYS A 149 -11.59 -8.51 12.66
N TRP A 150 -12.58 -8.58 11.77
CA TRP A 150 -13.37 -7.41 11.38
C TRP A 150 -14.89 -7.59 11.42
N LEU A 151 -15.42 -8.79 11.61
CA LEU A 151 -16.85 -9.04 11.73
C LEU A 151 -17.24 -9.63 13.08
N ASP A 152 -16.44 -10.56 13.60
CA ASP A 152 -16.77 -11.30 14.80
C ASP A 152 -16.51 -10.52 16.12
N PRO A 153 -15.56 -9.52 16.18
CA PRO A 153 -15.34 -8.73 17.38
C PRO A 153 -16.51 -7.80 17.72
N GLN A 154 -16.58 -7.40 19.01
CA GLN A 154 -17.56 -6.41 19.44
C GLN A 154 -17.26 -5.02 18.90
N ALA A 155 -18.26 -4.15 18.83
CA ALA A 155 -18.13 -2.81 18.26
C ALA A 155 -17.03 -1.96 18.92
N ASP A 156 -16.85 -2.08 20.24
CA ASP A 156 -15.82 -1.35 20.99
C ASP A 156 -14.41 -1.85 20.61
N ASP A 157 -14.22 -3.16 20.45
CA ASP A 157 -12.94 -3.74 20.02
C ASP A 157 -12.59 -3.30 18.59
N LEU A 158 -13.59 -3.22 17.70
CA LEU A 158 -13.41 -2.71 16.34
C LEU A 158 -13.05 -1.24 16.31
N LEU A 159 -13.65 -0.43 17.16
CA LEU A 159 -13.32 0.98 17.30
C LEU A 159 -11.88 1.17 17.82
N ASP A 160 -11.47 0.38 18.80
CA ASP A 160 -10.12 0.44 19.35
C ASP A 160 -9.07 -0.02 18.33
N ALA A 161 -9.34 -1.08 17.56
CA ALA A 161 -8.46 -1.52 16.46
C ALA A 161 -8.34 -0.47 15.33
N ARG A 162 -9.44 0.24 15.02
CA ARG A 162 -9.42 1.36 14.06
C ARG A 162 -8.62 2.54 14.60
N LEU A 163 -8.78 2.85 15.91
CA LEU A 163 -8.05 3.91 16.59
C LEU A 163 -6.55 3.65 16.57
N GLU A 164 -6.12 2.46 16.99
CA GLU A 164 -4.70 2.07 16.97
C GLU A 164 -4.08 2.30 15.59
N ARG A 165 -4.72 1.79 14.53
CA ARG A 165 -4.25 1.99 13.16
C ARG A 165 -4.22 3.46 12.73
N ALA A 166 -5.24 4.24 13.12
CA ALA A 166 -5.28 5.67 12.81
C ALA A 166 -4.13 6.42 13.49
N ILE A 167 -3.88 6.15 14.77
CA ILE A 167 -2.78 6.77 15.52
C ILE A 167 -1.42 6.38 14.94
N GLU A 168 -1.16 5.12 14.64
CA GLU A 168 0.08 4.68 13.98
C GLU A 168 0.34 5.42 12.66
N ASN A 169 -0.70 5.62 11.84
CA ASN A 169 -0.57 6.34 10.58
C ASN A 169 -0.33 7.84 10.80
N LEU A 170 -1.02 8.45 11.77
CA LEU A 170 -0.80 9.85 12.13
C LEU A 170 0.60 10.07 12.69
N GLU A 171 1.07 9.21 13.59
CA GLU A 171 2.42 9.31 14.15
C GLU A 171 3.52 9.15 13.09
N ARG A 172 3.30 8.28 12.10
CA ARG A 172 4.23 8.11 10.97
C ARG A 172 4.39 9.39 10.14
N VAL A 173 3.32 10.17 10.00
CA VAL A 173 3.31 11.38 9.16
C VAL A 173 3.60 12.63 9.97
N TYR A 174 2.98 12.78 11.14
CA TYR A 174 2.98 14.03 11.93
C TYR A 174 3.90 13.98 13.14
N GLY A 175 4.45 12.82 13.50
CA GLY A 175 5.15 12.60 14.75
C GLY A 175 4.16 12.27 15.88
N SER A 176 4.63 12.36 17.15
CA SER A 176 3.84 11.94 18.31
C SER A 176 2.48 12.63 18.40
N VAL A 177 1.45 11.85 18.74
CA VAL A 177 0.05 12.29 18.92
C VAL A 177 -0.25 12.39 20.42
N SER A 178 -0.83 13.52 20.88
CA SER A 178 -1.16 13.71 22.30
C SER A 178 -2.38 12.87 22.71
N ARG A 179 -2.58 12.73 24.04
CA ARG A 179 -3.74 12.04 24.60
C ARG A 179 -5.05 12.72 24.18
N GLU A 180 -5.08 14.04 24.17
CA GLU A 180 -6.24 14.83 23.75
C GLU A 180 -6.55 14.63 22.28
N GLN A 181 -5.52 14.61 21.44
CA GLN A 181 -5.67 14.31 20.01
C GLN A 181 -6.16 12.86 19.79
N THR A 182 -5.61 11.89 20.53
CA THR A 182 -6.07 10.50 20.48
C THR A 182 -7.56 10.38 20.82
N GLN A 183 -8.02 11.08 21.85
CA GLN A 183 -9.45 11.11 22.22
C GLN A 183 -10.30 11.75 21.11
N ALA A 184 -9.83 12.84 20.53
CA ALA A 184 -10.53 13.50 19.43
C ALA A 184 -10.61 12.61 18.17
N VAL A 185 -9.54 11.88 17.84
CA VAL A 185 -9.54 10.88 16.76
C VAL A 185 -10.54 9.76 17.06
N LYS A 186 -10.56 9.23 18.30
CA LYS A 186 -11.53 8.19 18.71
C LYS A 186 -12.98 8.69 18.54
N ALA A 187 -13.26 9.92 18.95
CA ALA A 187 -14.60 10.50 18.80
C ALA A 187 -15.01 10.63 17.32
N ARG A 188 -14.10 11.01 16.42
CA ARG A 188 -14.37 11.07 14.97
C ARG A 188 -14.66 9.68 14.39
N LEU A 189 -13.85 8.67 14.76
CA LEU A 189 -14.05 7.29 14.31
C LEU A 189 -15.36 6.69 14.82
N ALA A 190 -15.79 7.03 16.03
CA ALA A 190 -17.06 6.59 16.60
C ALA A 190 -18.27 7.27 15.93
N ALA A 191 -18.14 8.54 15.52
CA ALA A 191 -19.18 9.27 14.81
C ALA A 191 -19.36 8.82 13.34
N ASP A 192 -18.32 8.18 12.77
CA ASP A 192 -18.34 7.66 11.39
C ASP A 192 -17.94 6.17 11.40
N PRO A 193 -18.86 5.27 11.77
CA PRO A 193 -18.58 3.85 11.83
C PRO A 193 -18.38 3.28 10.42
N PHE A 194 -17.28 2.54 10.25
CA PHE A 194 -17.00 1.83 9.02
C PHE A 194 -17.93 0.62 8.87
N ASP A 195 -18.55 0.47 7.70
CA ASP A 195 -19.44 -0.65 7.39
C ASP A 195 -18.63 -1.89 6.98
N PHE A 196 -18.25 -2.69 7.99
CA PHE A 196 -17.51 -3.94 7.78
C PHE A 196 -18.33 -4.99 7.04
N GLU A 197 -19.65 -5.04 7.24
CA GLU A 197 -20.52 -5.99 6.54
C GLU A 197 -20.57 -5.68 5.04
N ARG A 198 -20.78 -4.44 4.65
CA ARG A 198 -20.71 -4.02 3.24
C ARG A 198 -19.34 -4.32 2.63
N SER A 199 -18.25 -4.06 3.37
CA SER A 199 -16.88 -4.37 2.93
C SER A 199 -16.69 -5.88 2.73
N TRP A 200 -17.30 -6.71 3.60
CA TRP A 200 -17.32 -8.16 3.47
C TRP A 200 -18.07 -8.62 2.21
N GLN A 201 -19.26 -8.11 1.97
CA GLN A 201 -20.04 -8.43 0.77
C GLN A 201 -19.31 -8.02 -0.52
N ASN A 202 -18.66 -6.87 -0.54
CA ASN A 202 -17.82 -6.43 -1.65
C ASN A 202 -16.63 -7.38 -1.89
N ARG A 203 -15.99 -7.82 -0.82
CA ARG A 203 -14.91 -8.81 -0.86
C ARG A 203 -15.37 -10.13 -1.49
N LEU A 204 -16.51 -10.67 -1.07
CA LEU A 204 -17.06 -11.90 -1.61
C LEU A 204 -17.45 -11.76 -3.09
N ARG A 205 -18.09 -10.65 -3.48
CA ARG A 205 -18.43 -10.37 -4.88
C ARG A 205 -17.20 -10.36 -5.77
N TYR A 206 -16.16 -9.65 -5.34
CA TYR A 206 -14.89 -9.61 -6.08
C TYR A 206 -14.26 -11.00 -6.20
N GLN A 207 -14.17 -11.75 -5.12
CA GLN A 207 -13.59 -13.11 -5.12
C GLN A 207 -14.37 -14.04 -6.06
N THR A 208 -15.69 -13.99 -6.03
CA THR A 208 -16.56 -14.76 -6.92
C THR A 208 -16.31 -14.40 -8.39
N ALA A 209 -16.26 -13.12 -8.71
CA ALA A 209 -15.99 -12.65 -10.06
C ALA A 209 -14.59 -13.04 -10.54
N PHE A 210 -13.56 -12.90 -9.70
CA PHE A 210 -12.20 -13.31 -10.03
C PHE A 210 -12.07 -14.84 -10.18
N ARG A 211 -12.70 -15.60 -9.29
CA ARG A 211 -12.77 -17.08 -9.42
C ARG A 211 -13.47 -17.51 -10.71
N GLY A 212 -14.55 -16.81 -11.09
CA GLY A 212 -15.24 -17.03 -12.36
C GLY A 212 -14.32 -16.77 -13.57
N TRP A 213 -13.51 -15.70 -13.51
CA TRP A 213 -12.52 -15.40 -14.52
C TRP A 213 -11.46 -16.52 -14.62
N LEU A 214 -10.92 -16.98 -13.49
CA LEU A 214 -9.95 -18.08 -13.47
C LEU A 214 -10.50 -19.34 -14.13
N VAL A 215 -11.73 -19.75 -13.81
CA VAL A 215 -12.39 -20.92 -14.43
C VAL A 215 -12.61 -20.70 -15.94
N ALA A 216 -13.07 -19.51 -16.32
CA ALA A 216 -13.39 -19.22 -17.71
C ALA A 216 -12.15 -19.26 -18.61
N TYR A 217 -10.97 -18.93 -18.10
CA TYR A 217 -9.72 -18.90 -18.85
C TYR A 217 -8.79 -20.08 -18.58
N GLN A 218 -9.12 -20.94 -17.60
CA GLN A 218 -8.30 -22.11 -17.26
C GLN A 218 -8.08 -23.03 -18.46
N GLY A 219 -6.83 -23.41 -18.73
CA GLY A 219 -6.46 -24.31 -19.80
C GLY A 219 -6.67 -23.76 -21.22
N ARG A 220 -7.15 -22.51 -21.33
CA ARG A 220 -7.26 -21.89 -22.64
C ARG A 220 -5.86 -21.55 -23.16
N ALA A 221 -5.51 -22.14 -24.31
CA ALA A 221 -4.33 -21.70 -25.04
C ALA A 221 -4.58 -20.27 -25.51
N LEU A 222 -3.97 -19.28 -24.86
CA LEU A 222 -3.94 -17.89 -25.36
C LEU A 222 -2.93 -17.81 -26.53
N ALA A 223 -3.17 -18.66 -27.54
CA ALA A 223 -2.24 -18.90 -28.65
C ALA A 223 -2.22 -17.76 -29.66
N THR A 224 -3.33 -17.02 -29.80
CA THR A 224 -3.39 -15.87 -30.69
C THR A 224 -3.28 -14.55 -29.95
N PRO A 225 -2.76 -13.49 -30.59
CA PRO A 225 -2.72 -12.16 -30.01
C PRO A 225 -4.10 -11.67 -29.53
N GLU A 226 -5.17 -11.98 -30.27
CA GLU A 226 -6.54 -11.59 -30.01
C GLU A 226 -7.07 -12.27 -28.73
N ALA A 227 -6.85 -13.59 -28.59
CA ALA A 227 -7.25 -14.35 -27.41
C ALA A 227 -6.52 -13.85 -26.15
N LYS A 228 -5.22 -13.57 -26.28
CA LYS A 228 -4.41 -12.98 -25.20
C LYS A 228 -4.94 -11.59 -24.82
N GLN A 229 -5.18 -10.73 -25.80
CA GLN A 229 -5.69 -9.38 -25.56
C GLN A 229 -7.07 -9.38 -24.89
N ALA A 230 -7.97 -10.28 -25.32
CA ALA A 230 -9.29 -10.44 -24.72
C ALA A 230 -9.19 -10.86 -23.22
N ALA A 231 -8.31 -11.78 -22.89
CA ALA A 231 -8.08 -12.20 -21.51
C ALA A 231 -7.53 -11.05 -20.64
N ILE A 232 -6.58 -10.30 -21.18
CA ILE A 232 -6.00 -9.13 -20.50
C ILE A 232 -7.09 -8.08 -20.25
N GLN A 233 -7.85 -7.68 -21.26
CA GLN A 233 -8.91 -6.67 -21.14
C GLN A 233 -10.00 -7.09 -20.16
N SER A 234 -10.38 -8.38 -20.19
CA SER A 234 -11.36 -8.94 -19.24
C SER A 234 -10.84 -8.86 -17.80
N LEU A 235 -9.56 -9.17 -17.53
CA LEU A 235 -8.95 -9.07 -16.22
C LEU A 235 -8.81 -7.61 -15.74
N GLN A 236 -8.42 -6.71 -16.63
CA GLN A 236 -8.38 -5.26 -16.36
C GLN A 236 -9.75 -4.72 -15.97
N GLY A 237 -10.79 -5.08 -16.71
CA GLY A 237 -12.18 -4.69 -16.41
C GLY A 237 -12.63 -5.16 -15.03
N LEU A 238 -12.31 -6.41 -14.68
CA LEU A 238 -12.61 -6.97 -13.37
C LEU A 238 -11.89 -6.23 -12.24
N TRP A 239 -10.62 -5.88 -12.41
CA TRP A 239 -9.86 -5.17 -11.39
C TRP A 239 -10.30 -3.72 -11.22
N ARG A 240 -10.67 -3.04 -12.31
CA ARG A 240 -11.26 -1.69 -12.24
C ARG A 240 -12.60 -1.71 -11.52
N ALA A 241 -13.49 -2.64 -11.85
CA ALA A 241 -14.76 -2.78 -11.15
C ALA A 241 -14.58 -3.00 -9.63
N ALA A 242 -13.54 -3.75 -9.23
CA ALA A 242 -13.21 -3.92 -7.81
C ALA A 242 -12.72 -2.62 -7.14
N ALA A 243 -12.08 -1.73 -7.89
CA ALA A 243 -11.68 -0.41 -7.39
C ALA A 243 -12.91 0.52 -7.21
N ASP A 244 -13.88 0.47 -8.12
CA ASP A 244 -15.08 1.32 -8.08
C ASP A 244 -15.93 1.08 -6.83
N TRP A 245 -16.00 -0.14 -6.31
CA TRP A 245 -16.75 -0.44 -5.06
C TRP A 245 -16.20 0.28 -3.83
N ARG A 246 -14.99 0.83 -3.88
CA ARG A 246 -14.38 1.63 -2.81
C ARG A 246 -14.72 3.11 -2.91
N LEU A 247 -15.33 3.56 -4.00
CA LEU A 247 -15.65 4.97 -4.22
C LEU A 247 -16.75 5.47 -3.29
N GLU A 248 -17.71 4.61 -2.92
CA GLU A 248 -18.82 4.99 -2.04
C GLU A 248 -18.34 5.47 -0.66
N ASP A 249 -17.26 4.87 -0.12
CA ASP A 249 -16.68 5.27 1.16
C ASP A 249 -15.67 6.42 1.02
N ARG A 250 -15.38 6.88 -0.21
CA ARG A 250 -14.31 7.85 -0.47
C ARG A 250 -14.59 9.20 0.17
N ILE A 251 -15.79 9.73 0.02
CA ILE A 251 -16.16 11.07 0.53
C ILE A 251 -16.02 11.10 2.04
N GLN A 252 -16.54 10.08 2.74
CA GLN A 252 -16.41 9.96 4.19
C GLN A 252 -14.93 9.85 4.60
N THR A 253 -14.16 9.02 3.91
CA THR A 253 -12.72 8.88 4.17
C THR A 253 -11.97 10.20 3.95
N CYS A 254 -12.28 10.96 2.89
CA CYS A 254 -11.67 12.26 2.62
C CYS A 254 -11.96 13.25 3.75
N GLN A 255 -13.21 13.32 4.22
CA GLN A 255 -13.58 14.19 5.31
C GLN A 255 -12.90 13.79 6.61
N LEU A 256 -12.89 12.50 6.94
CA LEU A 256 -12.22 11.97 8.12
C LEU A 256 -10.72 12.30 8.14
N LEU A 257 -10.03 12.15 7.00
CA LEU A 257 -8.61 12.49 6.89
C LEU A 257 -8.36 14.00 7.00
N ALA A 258 -9.26 14.83 6.43
CA ALA A 258 -9.20 16.28 6.59
C ALA A 258 -9.42 16.69 8.06
N ASP A 259 -10.37 16.06 8.75
CA ASP A 259 -10.61 16.26 10.18
C ASP A 259 -9.39 15.88 11.01
N PHE A 260 -8.76 14.74 10.73
CA PHE A 260 -7.53 14.33 11.42
C PHE A 260 -6.39 15.32 11.20
N HIS A 261 -6.19 15.78 9.96
CA HIS A 261 -5.23 16.85 9.68
C HIS A 261 -5.55 18.14 10.45
N GLY A 262 -6.85 18.46 10.59
CA GLY A 262 -7.32 19.61 11.35
C GLY A 262 -6.97 19.57 12.84
N LEU A 263 -6.84 18.38 13.43
CA LEU A 263 -6.43 18.18 14.82
C LEU A 263 -4.93 18.42 15.06
N MET A 264 -4.11 18.44 14.01
CA MET A 264 -2.66 18.54 14.12
C MET A 264 -2.20 19.97 14.39
N THR A 265 -1.25 20.12 15.31
CA THR A 265 -0.59 21.38 15.63
C THR A 265 0.27 21.88 14.46
N PRO A 266 0.62 23.20 14.42
CA PRO A 266 1.54 23.70 13.40
C PRO A 266 2.87 22.96 13.35
N THR A 267 3.45 22.58 14.49
CA THR A 267 4.70 21.81 14.55
C THR A 267 4.54 20.42 13.94
N GLN A 268 3.43 19.74 14.21
CA GLN A 268 3.14 18.43 13.61
C GLN A 268 2.93 18.55 12.09
N ARG A 269 2.27 19.60 11.61
CA ARG A 269 2.13 19.86 10.17
C ARG A 269 3.47 20.08 9.48
N LEU A 270 4.41 20.79 10.12
CA LEU A 270 5.79 20.92 9.63
C LEU A 270 6.52 19.57 9.61
N ASN A 271 6.25 18.67 10.56
CA ASN A 271 6.78 17.30 10.50
C ASN A 271 6.21 16.53 9.31
N ALA A 272 4.91 16.68 9.01
CA ALA A 272 4.32 16.09 7.82
C ALA A 272 4.98 16.59 6.53
N VAL A 273 5.27 17.89 6.41
CA VAL A 273 6.04 18.44 5.27
C VAL A 273 7.37 17.71 5.13
N LYS A 274 8.16 17.61 6.22
CA LYS A 274 9.46 16.92 6.20
C LYS A 274 9.34 15.44 5.81
N THR A 275 8.28 14.77 6.29
CA THR A 275 8.00 13.37 5.97
C THR A 275 7.71 13.19 4.48
N TYR A 276 6.89 14.06 3.90
CA TYR A 276 6.58 14.03 2.46
C TYR A 276 7.81 14.36 1.61
N GLN A 277 8.63 15.34 1.99
CA GLN A 277 9.93 15.62 1.35
C GLN A 277 10.87 14.40 1.39
N GLY A 278 10.88 13.67 2.51
CA GLY A 278 11.60 12.40 2.63
C GLY A 278 11.11 11.37 1.62
N TYR A 279 9.79 11.15 1.51
CA TYR A 279 9.21 10.23 0.52
C TYR A 279 9.53 10.64 -0.92
N GLN A 280 9.42 11.93 -1.25
CA GLN A 280 9.76 12.43 -2.58
C GLN A 280 11.22 12.15 -2.94
N LYS A 281 12.14 12.44 -2.02
CA LYS A 281 13.58 12.19 -2.21
C LYS A 281 13.86 10.70 -2.43
N ASP A 282 13.24 9.82 -1.64
CA ASP A 282 13.42 8.38 -1.78
C ASP A 282 12.88 7.87 -3.13
N LEU A 283 11.69 8.32 -3.54
CA LEU A 283 11.08 7.93 -4.81
C LEU A 283 11.85 8.48 -6.02
N GLN A 284 12.34 9.72 -5.95
CA GLN A 284 13.22 10.30 -6.98
C GLN A 284 14.50 9.49 -7.13
N SER A 285 15.12 9.11 -6.01
CA SER A 285 16.31 8.27 -6.04
C SER A 285 16.07 6.90 -6.65
N LEU A 286 14.93 6.25 -6.34
CA LEU A 286 14.52 4.97 -6.94
C LEU A 286 14.27 5.09 -8.46
N HIS A 287 13.74 6.22 -8.92
CA HIS A 287 13.57 6.50 -10.35
C HIS A 287 14.91 6.58 -11.08
N LEU A 288 15.92 7.24 -10.48
CA LEU A 288 17.25 7.40 -11.08
C LEU A 288 18.08 6.09 -11.10
N GLU A 289 17.73 5.12 -10.27
CA GLU A 289 18.38 3.80 -10.21
C GLU A 289 17.79 2.80 -11.24
N GLY A 290 16.69 3.12 -11.90
CA GLY A 290 15.97 2.28 -12.90
C GLY A 290 16.33 2.62 -14.29
#